data_fa30ae22675866570684da9f56f132bf
#
_entry.id   fa30ae22675866570684da9f56f132bf
#
_cell.length_a   1.000
_cell.length_b   1.000
_cell.length_c   1.000
_cell.angle_alpha   90.00
_cell.angle_beta   90.00
_cell.angle_gamma   90.00
#
_symmetry.space_group_name_H-M   'P 1'
#
loop_
_entity.id
_entity.type
_entity.pdbx_description
1 polymer ?
#
loop_
_entity_poly.entity_id
_entity_poly.type
_entity_poly.pdbx_seq_one_letter_code
_entity_poly.pdbx_strand_id
1 'polypeptide(L)'
;IEGPYISIAKKGAQPVENIMTSFDEKDADFFSRNADVLKIVTLCPATKNAVALVKAIVGNGIKAQAGHDDSIDDQIIACKNVGLDGATHIYCASSGFRRVGGKITKHLGLNECAMYFDDIYTEVIADDVHIGENLFKFIYKCKGYEKIILVSDALAPCGAPVGEYILGENTPVIADGTAAYLKDKSALAGSTTNIAKMVEIIVRYGVPLEKAIYCATESPRKYLGLEIPALSVGYDASFNVVDERGKVTEVYSKGKKVL
;
A
#
# COMPACT_ATOMS: atom_id res chain seq x y z
N ILE A 1 -7.12 7.39 1.85
CA ILE A 1 -6.97 8.28 0.68
C ILE A 1 -5.53 8.18 0.20
N GLU A 2 -5.34 8.03 -1.12
CA GLU A 2 -4.06 8.07 -1.78
C GLU A 2 -3.89 9.43 -2.48
N GLY A 3 -3.01 10.27 -1.96
CA GLY A 3 -2.93 11.69 -2.34
C GLY A 3 -3.97 12.56 -1.62
N PRO A 4 -4.21 13.79 -2.12
CA PRO A 4 -3.67 14.43 -3.33
C PRO A 4 -2.22 14.95 -3.22
N TYR A 5 -1.59 14.90 -2.07
CA TYR A 5 -0.25 15.42 -1.80
C TYR A 5 0.84 14.42 -2.22
N ILE A 6 0.92 14.11 -3.51
CA ILE A 6 1.85 13.14 -4.10
C ILE A 6 2.76 13.80 -5.13
N SER A 7 3.82 13.10 -5.56
CA SER A 7 4.76 13.62 -6.55
C SER A 7 4.21 13.51 -7.98
N ILE A 8 4.26 14.60 -8.74
CA ILE A 8 3.94 14.58 -10.17
C ILE A 8 4.85 13.60 -10.92
N ALA A 9 6.14 13.53 -10.56
CA ALA A 9 7.10 12.63 -11.20
C ALA A 9 6.81 11.14 -10.91
N LYS A 10 6.03 10.86 -9.87
CA LYS A 10 5.67 9.51 -9.41
C LYS A 10 4.14 9.29 -9.38
N LYS A 11 3.41 10.05 -10.18
CA LYS A 11 1.94 10.03 -10.19
C LYS A 11 1.30 8.68 -10.54
N GLY A 12 2.04 7.79 -11.23
CA GLY A 12 1.43 6.57 -11.77
C GLY A 12 0.25 6.90 -12.70
N ALA A 13 -0.90 6.29 -12.41
CA ALA A 13 -2.15 6.55 -13.13
C ALA A 13 -2.97 7.74 -12.60
N GLN A 14 -2.51 8.41 -11.54
CA GLN A 14 -3.22 9.55 -10.95
C GLN A 14 -3.26 10.75 -11.93
N PRO A 15 -4.42 11.44 -12.08
CA PRO A 15 -4.54 12.63 -12.90
C PRO A 15 -3.70 13.78 -12.32
N VAL A 16 -2.89 14.43 -13.17
CA VAL A 16 -1.98 15.52 -12.73
C VAL A 16 -2.73 16.70 -12.14
N GLU A 17 -3.89 17.01 -12.68
CA GLU A 17 -4.76 18.12 -12.25
C GLU A 17 -5.26 17.99 -10.83
N ASN A 18 -5.26 16.78 -10.26
CA ASN A 18 -5.68 16.51 -8.89
C ASN A 18 -4.51 16.51 -7.89
N ILE A 19 -3.27 16.67 -8.35
CA ILE A 19 -2.08 16.61 -7.50
C ILE A 19 -1.80 17.96 -6.85
N MET A 20 -1.62 17.93 -5.53
CA MET A 20 -1.23 19.09 -4.73
C MET A 20 0.23 18.98 -4.30
N THR A 21 1.06 19.95 -4.71
CA THR A 21 2.51 19.95 -4.42
C THR A 21 2.87 20.71 -3.13
N SER A 22 1.89 21.28 -2.45
CA SER A 22 2.07 22.04 -1.20
C SER A 22 0.85 21.84 -0.31
N PHE A 23 1.09 21.60 0.97
CA PHE A 23 0.06 21.64 2.01
C PHE A 23 -0.09 23.05 2.57
N ASP A 24 -1.34 23.50 2.73
CA ASP A 24 -1.70 24.75 3.43
C ASP A 24 -2.39 24.38 4.75
N GLU A 25 -1.97 24.97 5.86
CA GLU A 25 -2.51 24.66 7.20
C GLU A 25 -4.02 24.92 7.30
N LYS A 26 -4.59 25.80 6.48
CA LYS A 26 -6.05 26.01 6.39
C LYS A 26 -6.80 24.74 5.97
N ASP A 27 -6.12 23.81 5.27
CA ASP A 27 -6.72 22.55 4.80
C ASP A 27 -6.68 21.45 5.88
N ALA A 28 -6.05 21.71 7.04
CA ALA A 28 -5.95 20.74 8.15
C ALA A 28 -7.32 20.30 8.68
N ASP A 29 -8.32 21.19 8.64
CA ASP A 29 -9.70 20.89 9.03
C ASP A 29 -10.33 19.74 8.24
N PHE A 30 -9.83 19.45 7.03
CA PHE A 30 -10.31 18.32 6.26
C PHE A 30 -10.10 17.00 7.01
N PHE A 31 -8.95 16.81 7.65
CA PHE A 31 -8.62 15.60 8.39
C PHE A 31 -9.45 15.47 9.66
N SER A 32 -9.63 16.55 10.41
CA SER A 32 -10.43 16.53 11.64
C SER A 32 -11.91 16.23 11.37
N ARG A 33 -12.47 16.80 10.30
CA ARG A 33 -13.88 16.58 9.92
C ARG A 33 -14.17 15.19 9.36
N ASN A 34 -13.14 14.45 8.92
CA ASN A 34 -13.28 13.14 8.30
C ASN A 34 -12.55 12.02 9.07
N ALA A 35 -12.07 12.27 10.30
CA ALA A 35 -11.29 11.31 11.08
C ALA A 35 -12.05 10.03 11.43
N ASP A 36 -13.38 10.07 11.45
CA ASP A 36 -14.25 8.92 11.69
C ASP A 36 -14.20 7.90 10.55
N VAL A 37 -14.02 8.36 9.31
CA VAL A 37 -13.96 7.50 8.11
C VAL A 37 -12.55 7.31 7.57
N LEU A 38 -11.69 8.33 7.66
CA LEU A 38 -10.30 8.25 7.20
C LEU A 38 -9.44 7.46 8.18
N LYS A 39 -8.79 6.41 7.68
CA LYS A 39 -7.87 5.59 8.49
C LYS A 39 -6.41 5.71 8.05
N ILE A 40 -6.17 5.92 6.75
CA ILE A 40 -4.85 6.06 6.16
C ILE A 40 -4.87 7.21 5.13
N VAL A 41 -3.78 7.98 5.10
CA VAL A 41 -3.49 8.96 4.05
C VAL A 41 -2.09 8.73 3.51
N THR A 42 -2.00 8.53 2.20
CA THR A 42 -0.73 8.43 1.47
C THR A 42 -0.30 9.81 0.99
N LEU A 43 0.96 10.14 1.22
CA LEU A 43 1.57 11.41 0.81
C LEU A 43 3.03 11.25 0.35
N CYS A 44 3.54 12.23 -0.38
CA CYS A 44 4.95 12.33 -0.72
C CYS A 44 5.68 13.23 0.32
N PRO A 45 6.69 12.73 1.06
CA PRO A 45 7.47 13.55 1.99
C PRO A 45 8.22 14.73 1.36
N ALA A 46 8.39 14.76 0.03
CA ALA A 46 8.94 15.92 -0.69
C ALA A 46 7.91 17.03 -0.95
N THR A 47 6.63 16.82 -0.65
CA THR A 47 5.60 17.87 -0.73
C THR A 47 5.99 19.05 0.17
N LYS A 48 5.82 20.27 -0.32
CA LYS A 48 6.08 21.45 0.50
C LYS A 48 5.17 21.44 1.75
N ASN A 49 5.76 21.65 2.92
CA ASN A 49 5.10 21.57 4.24
C ASN A 49 4.66 20.14 4.62
N ALA A 50 5.27 19.08 4.08
CA ALA A 50 4.91 17.68 4.39
C ALA A 50 4.94 17.35 5.89
N VAL A 51 5.88 17.92 6.65
CA VAL A 51 5.94 17.72 8.12
C VAL A 51 4.68 18.26 8.81
N ALA A 52 4.18 19.42 8.40
CA ALA A 52 2.93 19.98 8.93
C ALA A 52 1.72 19.12 8.50
N LEU A 53 1.71 18.63 7.26
CA LEU A 53 0.70 17.70 6.76
C LEU A 53 0.66 16.42 7.58
N VAL A 54 1.81 15.76 7.83
CA VAL A 54 1.87 14.53 8.65
C VAL A 54 1.36 14.82 10.07
N LYS A 55 1.72 15.95 10.69
CA LYS A 55 1.21 16.32 12.01
C LYS A 55 -0.32 16.49 12.00
N ALA A 56 -0.88 17.12 10.96
CA ALA A 56 -2.32 17.30 10.82
C ALA A 56 -3.04 15.94 10.67
N ILE A 57 -2.47 15.01 9.90
CA ILE A 57 -3.01 13.66 9.72
C ILE A 57 -2.96 12.88 11.04
N VAL A 58 -1.77 12.74 11.63
CA VAL A 58 -1.52 11.89 12.81
C VAL A 58 -2.20 12.47 14.06
N GLY A 59 -2.26 13.80 14.20
CA GLY A 59 -2.95 14.49 15.29
C GLY A 59 -4.46 14.18 15.36
N ASN A 60 -5.04 13.67 14.27
CA ASN A 60 -6.43 13.23 14.21
C ASN A 60 -6.60 11.70 14.30
N GLY A 61 -5.56 10.97 14.69
CA GLY A 61 -5.58 9.50 14.82
C GLY A 61 -5.58 8.75 13.48
N ILE A 62 -5.24 9.43 12.38
CA ILE A 62 -5.15 8.87 11.04
C ILE A 62 -3.69 8.44 10.79
N LYS A 63 -3.47 7.32 10.12
CA LYS A 63 -2.14 6.85 9.72
C LYS A 63 -1.61 7.65 8.53
N ALA A 64 -0.31 8.03 8.58
CA ALA A 64 0.38 8.68 7.48
C ALA A 64 1.36 7.71 6.83
N GLN A 65 1.22 7.48 5.51
CA GLN A 65 2.10 6.63 4.72
C GLN A 65 2.81 7.45 3.64
N ALA A 66 4.05 7.08 3.32
CA ALA A 66 4.74 7.59 2.14
C ALA A 66 4.42 6.73 0.92
N GLY A 67 4.08 7.36 -0.20
CA GLY A 67 3.84 6.70 -1.47
C GLY A 67 3.68 7.71 -2.60
N HIS A 68 3.69 7.25 -3.84
CA HIS A 68 3.80 8.12 -5.01
C HIS A 68 4.87 9.20 -4.80
N ASP A 69 6.03 8.72 -4.40
CA ASP A 69 7.04 9.46 -3.69
C ASP A 69 8.30 9.71 -4.54
N ASP A 70 8.80 10.94 -4.48
CA ASP A 70 10.08 11.34 -5.04
C ASP A 70 10.97 12.04 -4.01
N SER A 71 10.88 11.63 -2.73
CA SER A 71 11.70 12.18 -1.64
C SER A 71 13.06 11.50 -1.49
N ILE A 72 13.88 12.06 -0.65
CA ILE A 72 15.13 11.47 -0.14
C ILE A 72 15.02 11.27 1.37
N ASP A 73 15.98 10.54 1.92
CA ASP A 73 16.08 10.19 3.35
C ASP A 73 15.82 11.35 4.31
N ASP A 74 16.42 12.52 4.09
CA ASP A 74 16.23 13.69 4.97
C ASP A 74 14.73 14.07 5.10
N GLN A 75 13.98 14.04 4.00
CA GLN A 75 12.57 14.38 3.96
C GLN A 75 11.71 13.28 4.60
N ILE A 76 12.05 12.02 4.31
CA ILE A 76 11.37 10.84 4.88
C ILE A 76 11.57 10.80 6.40
N ILE A 77 12.81 10.99 6.87
CA ILE A 77 13.15 11.04 8.30
C ILE A 77 12.42 12.18 9.01
N ALA A 78 12.36 13.37 8.40
CA ALA A 78 11.63 14.49 8.97
C ALA A 78 10.14 14.17 9.16
N CYS A 79 9.49 13.53 8.20
CA CYS A 79 8.10 13.08 8.30
C CYS A 79 7.93 11.92 9.31
N LYS A 80 8.88 10.96 9.31
CA LYS A 80 8.89 9.84 10.25
C LYS A 80 8.96 10.33 11.71
N ASN A 81 9.80 11.32 12.00
CA ASN A 81 9.95 11.89 13.34
C ASN A 81 8.68 12.55 13.90
N VAL A 82 7.69 12.79 13.06
CA VAL A 82 6.39 13.34 13.46
C VAL A 82 5.23 12.39 13.25
N GLY A 83 5.51 11.09 12.96
CA GLY A 83 4.53 10.02 13.02
C GLY A 83 4.17 9.35 11.69
N LEU A 84 4.90 9.62 10.59
CA LEU A 84 4.79 8.80 9.38
C LEU A 84 5.37 7.41 9.70
N ASP A 85 4.57 6.35 9.55
CA ASP A 85 4.91 4.99 9.97
C ASP A 85 4.56 3.89 8.94
N GLY A 86 4.25 4.28 7.70
CA GLY A 86 3.93 3.34 6.63
C GLY A 86 4.50 3.72 5.27
N ALA A 87 4.64 2.73 4.40
CA ALA A 87 5.00 2.88 2.99
C ALA A 87 3.95 2.19 2.11
N THR A 88 3.29 2.96 1.26
CA THR A 88 2.22 2.52 0.36
C THR A 88 2.83 1.75 -0.80
N HIS A 89 2.29 0.57 -1.13
CA HIS A 89 2.66 -0.32 -2.24
C HIS A 89 4.13 -0.17 -2.69
N ILE A 90 5.05 -0.52 -1.78
CA ILE A 90 6.49 -0.31 -1.95
C ILE A 90 7.03 -0.81 -3.30
N TYR A 91 8.02 -0.13 -3.85
CA TYR A 91 8.57 -0.32 -5.20
C TYR A 91 7.62 0.05 -6.36
N CYS A 92 6.40 0.49 -6.06
CA CYS A 92 5.46 1.02 -7.04
C CYS A 92 5.39 2.55 -6.90
N ALA A 93 5.70 3.29 -7.97
CA ALA A 93 5.71 4.75 -7.95
C ALA A 93 6.45 5.38 -6.73
N SER A 94 7.55 4.76 -6.28
CA SER A 94 8.35 5.18 -5.14
C SER A 94 9.79 5.53 -5.53
N SER A 95 10.45 6.33 -4.70
CA SER A 95 11.84 6.75 -4.93
C SER A 95 12.83 5.65 -4.55
N GLY A 96 13.94 5.57 -5.32
CA GLY A 96 15.11 4.78 -4.97
C GLY A 96 16.32 5.68 -4.66
N PHE A 97 17.42 5.08 -4.23
CA PHE A 97 18.66 5.81 -3.94
C PHE A 97 19.16 6.60 -5.16
N ARG A 98 19.58 7.85 -4.93
CA ARG A 98 20.10 8.72 -5.99
C ARG A 98 20.98 9.83 -5.46
N ARG A 99 21.70 10.51 -6.38
CA ARG A 99 22.35 11.80 -6.10
C ARG A 99 21.35 12.92 -6.32
N VAL A 100 21.44 13.95 -5.50
CA VAL A 100 20.55 15.14 -5.59
C VAL A 100 21.39 16.41 -5.62
N GLY A 101 20.98 17.36 -6.45
CA GLY A 101 21.59 18.70 -6.51
C GLY A 101 23.05 18.74 -6.93
N GLY A 102 23.50 17.80 -7.79
CA GLY A 102 24.88 17.72 -8.26
C GLY A 102 25.91 17.27 -7.21
N LYS A 103 25.47 16.88 -6.01
CA LYS A 103 26.34 16.38 -4.94
C LYS A 103 26.87 14.97 -5.27
N ILE A 104 28.04 14.63 -4.75
CA ILE A 104 28.67 13.31 -4.93
C ILE A 104 27.95 12.26 -4.06
N THR A 105 27.49 12.64 -2.88
CA THR A 105 26.83 11.77 -1.92
C THR A 105 25.49 11.24 -2.48
N LYS A 106 25.26 9.95 -2.33
CA LYS A 106 23.97 9.32 -2.59
C LYS A 106 23.08 9.41 -1.36
N HIS A 107 21.81 9.65 -1.61
CA HIS A 107 20.73 9.60 -0.62
C HIS A 107 19.88 8.35 -0.82
N LEU A 108 19.29 7.83 0.24
CA LEU A 108 18.28 6.79 0.15
C LEU A 108 16.96 7.41 -0.38
N GLY A 109 16.17 6.62 -1.08
CA GLY A 109 14.78 6.92 -1.36
C GLY A 109 13.85 6.17 -0.44
N LEU A 110 12.54 6.22 -0.73
CA LEU A 110 11.53 5.53 0.08
C LEU A 110 11.76 4.02 0.11
N ASN A 111 12.18 3.42 -1.02
CA ASN A 111 12.41 1.98 -1.10
C ASN A 111 13.43 1.51 -0.06
N GLU A 112 14.55 2.21 0.04
CA GLU A 112 15.62 1.86 0.97
C GLU A 112 15.25 2.26 2.40
N CYS A 113 14.62 3.42 2.62
CA CYS A 113 14.18 3.85 3.94
C CYS A 113 13.14 2.88 4.54
N ALA A 114 12.19 2.40 3.74
CA ALA A 114 11.22 1.41 4.19
C ALA A 114 11.89 0.09 4.62
N MET A 115 12.96 -0.32 3.95
CA MET A 115 13.74 -1.52 4.31
C MET A 115 14.65 -1.28 5.51
N TYR A 116 15.17 -0.07 5.67
CA TYR A 116 16.13 0.29 6.72
C TYR A 116 15.46 0.52 8.09
N PHE A 117 14.30 1.16 8.14
CA PHE A 117 13.58 1.43 9.38
C PHE A 117 12.65 0.27 9.75
N ASP A 118 12.95 -0.43 10.85
CA ASP A 118 12.18 -1.60 11.30
C ASP A 118 10.73 -1.27 11.68
N ASP A 119 10.46 -0.04 12.10
CA ASP A 119 9.15 0.41 12.59
C ASP A 119 8.19 0.85 11.47
N ILE A 120 8.66 1.06 10.24
CA ILE A 120 7.81 1.36 9.08
C ILE A 120 7.09 0.10 8.62
N TYR A 121 5.75 0.12 8.60
CA TYR A 121 4.94 -0.89 7.92
C TYR A 121 5.04 -0.73 6.40
N THR A 122 5.08 -1.83 5.70
CA THR A 122 5.36 -1.83 4.25
C THR A 122 4.25 -2.57 3.51
N GLU A 123 3.47 -1.85 2.72
CA GLU A 123 2.46 -2.44 1.86
C GLU A 123 3.11 -3.05 0.60
N VAL A 124 2.62 -4.22 0.19
CA VAL A 124 3.17 -4.99 -0.93
C VAL A 124 2.05 -5.52 -1.80
N ILE A 125 2.11 -5.25 -3.11
CA ILE A 125 1.25 -5.86 -4.13
C ILE A 125 1.98 -7.10 -4.66
N ALA A 126 1.71 -8.27 -4.06
CA ALA A 126 2.38 -9.53 -4.37
C ALA A 126 1.63 -10.33 -5.45
N ASP A 127 1.49 -9.79 -6.65
CA ASP A 127 0.69 -10.34 -7.75
C ASP A 127 1.51 -10.94 -8.91
N ASP A 128 2.82 -11.18 -8.72
CA ASP A 128 3.79 -11.61 -9.74
C ASP A 128 4.12 -10.54 -10.81
N VAL A 129 3.41 -9.42 -10.84
CA VAL A 129 3.61 -8.34 -11.82
C VAL A 129 4.27 -7.12 -11.17
N HIS A 130 3.65 -6.59 -10.09
CA HIS A 130 4.23 -5.47 -9.34
C HIS A 130 5.47 -5.91 -8.57
N ILE A 131 5.36 -7.01 -7.81
CA ILE A 131 6.46 -7.55 -7.01
C ILE A 131 6.64 -9.03 -7.33
N GLY A 132 7.72 -9.33 -8.05
CA GLY A 132 8.11 -10.71 -8.34
C GLY A 132 8.84 -11.39 -7.17
N GLU A 133 9.06 -12.70 -7.29
CA GLU A 133 9.55 -13.58 -6.22
C GLU A 133 10.83 -13.07 -5.52
N ASN A 134 11.87 -12.71 -6.28
CA ASN A 134 13.15 -12.32 -5.69
C ASN A 134 13.07 -10.99 -4.94
N LEU A 135 12.29 -10.03 -5.45
CA LEU A 135 12.08 -8.75 -4.79
C LEU A 135 11.22 -8.95 -3.53
N PHE A 136 10.19 -9.80 -3.58
CA PHE A 136 9.41 -10.15 -2.40
C PHE A 136 10.29 -10.81 -1.32
N LYS A 137 11.14 -11.77 -1.69
CA LYS A 137 12.09 -12.41 -0.74
C LYS A 137 13.05 -11.41 -0.10
N PHE A 138 13.50 -10.41 -0.85
CA PHE A 138 14.32 -9.32 -0.32
C PHE A 138 13.53 -8.50 0.71
N ILE A 139 12.32 -8.05 0.37
CA ILE A 139 11.43 -7.31 1.29
C ILE A 139 11.17 -8.13 2.55
N TYR A 140 10.80 -9.40 2.39
CA TYR A 140 10.52 -10.32 3.50
C TYR A 140 11.72 -10.51 4.42
N LYS A 141 12.93 -10.62 3.86
CA LYS A 141 14.18 -10.71 4.62
C LYS A 141 14.46 -9.44 5.44
N CYS A 142 14.19 -8.27 4.88
CA CYS A 142 14.42 -6.99 5.55
C CYS A 142 13.36 -6.68 6.63
N LYS A 143 12.09 -6.94 6.33
CA LYS A 143 10.96 -6.49 7.16
C LYS A 143 10.39 -7.55 8.09
N GLY A 144 10.55 -8.83 7.75
CA GLY A 144 9.78 -9.88 8.39
C GLY A 144 8.27 -9.79 8.08
N TYR A 145 7.53 -10.84 8.40
CA TYR A 145 6.09 -10.91 8.12
C TYR A 145 5.25 -9.93 8.95
N GLU A 146 5.74 -9.51 10.12
CA GLU A 146 4.98 -8.65 11.04
C GLU A 146 4.84 -7.20 10.55
N LYS A 147 5.71 -6.77 9.66
CA LYS A 147 5.74 -5.41 9.09
C LYS A 147 5.37 -5.36 7.61
N ILE A 148 5.02 -6.50 7.02
CA ILE A 148 4.49 -6.57 5.66
C ILE A 148 2.96 -6.57 5.73
N ILE A 149 2.32 -5.74 4.92
CA ILE A 149 0.88 -5.71 4.70
C ILE A 149 0.63 -6.07 3.23
N LEU A 150 -0.09 -7.14 2.97
CA LEU A 150 -0.56 -7.41 1.60
C LEU A 150 -1.70 -6.46 1.26
N VAL A 151 -1.54 -5.73 0.18
CA VAL A 151 -2.59 -4.87 -0.41
C VAL A 151 -2.85 -5.29 -1.83
N SER A 152 -4.11 -5.21 -2.25
CA SER A 152 -4.47 -5.58 -3.62
C SER A 152 -4.18 -4.47 -4.62
N ASP A 153 -4.41 -3.24 -4.24
CA ASP A 153 -4.49 -2.11 -5.18
C ASP A 153 -5.35 -2.47 -6.40
N ALA A 154 -6.44 -3.22 -6.14
CA ALA A 154 -7.24 -3.83 -7.18
C ALA A 154 -8.19 -2.82 -7.79
N LEU A 155 -8.16 -2.74 -9.11
CA LEU A 155 -9.10 -1.95 -9.90
C LEU A 155 -10.41 -2.70 -10.17
N ALA A 156 -11.41 -1.99 -10.70
CA ALA A 156 -12.71 -2.56 -11.09
C ALA A 156 -12.64 -3.84 -11.95
N PRO A 157 -11.63 -4.04 -12.83
CA PRO A 157 -11.45 -5.29 -13.57
C PRO A 157 -11.07 -6.52 -12.72
N CYS A 158 -10.79 -6.40 -11.43
CA CYS A 158 -10.47 -7.55 -10.59
C CYS A 158 -11.66 -8.52 -10.53
N GLY A 159 -11.47 -9.72 -11.08
CA GLY A 159 -12.52 -10.73 -11.22
C GLY A 159 -13.46 -10.52 -12.43
N ALA A 160 -13.21 -9.52 -13.26
CA ALA A 160 -13.94 -9.24 -14.49
C ALA A 160 -13.18 -9.81 -15.73
N PRO A 161 -13.81 -9.91 -16.90
CA PRO A 161 -13.14 -10.35 -18.14
C PRO A 161 -11.96 -9.45 -18.53
N VAL A 162 -11.02 -10.02 -19.26
CA VAL A 162 -9.97 -9.24 -19.95
C VAL A 162 -10.60 -8.21 -20.88
N GLY A 163 -10.10 -6.97 -20.88
CA GLY A 163 -10.66 -5.92 -21.73
C GLY A 163 -10.26 -4.50 -21.35
N GLU A 164 -10.91 -3.55 -22.01
CA GLU A 164 -10.75 -2.12 -21.72
C GLU A 164 -11.74 -1.66 -20.66
N TYR A 165 -11.27 -0.82 -19.73
CA TYR A 165 -12.05 -0.25 -18.61
C TYR A 165 -11.72 1.23 -18.43
N ILE A 166 -12.48 1.91 -17.61
CA ILE A 166 -12.22 3.31 -17.22
C ILE A 166 -11.88 3.34 -15.73
N LEU A 167 -10.72 3.89 -15.40
CA LEU A 167 -10.32 4.21 -14.03
C LEU A 167 -10.74 5.65 -13.72
N GLY A 168 -11.44 5.84 -12.60
CA GLY A 168 -12.00 7.13 -12.24
C GLY A 168 -12.98 7.64 -13.29
N GLU A 169 -12.91 8.93 -13.62
CA GLU A 169 -13.85 9.54 -14.57
C GLU A 169 -13.47 9.28 -16.05
N ASN A 170 -12.17 9.34 -16.38
CA ASN A 170 -11.77 9.40 -17.79
C ASN A 170 -10.43 8.71 -18.12
N THR A 171 -9.84 7.91 -17.22
CA THR A 171 -8.55 7.27 -17.48
C THR A 171 -8.76 5.88 -18.09
N PRO A 172 -8.50 5.67 -19.40
CA PRO A 172 -8.66 4.36 -20.02
C PRO A 172 -7.53 3.41 -19.58
N VAL A 173 -7.90 2.22 -19.14
CA VAL A 173 -6.99 1.15 -18.73
C VAL A 173 -7.31 -0.15 -19.47
N ILE A 174 -6.31 -1.00 -19.64
CA ILE A 174 -6.43 -2.33 -20.20
C ILE A 174 -6.10 -3.35 -19.12
N ALA A 175 -7.05 -4.23 -18.82
CA ALA A 175 -6.83 -5.40 -17.96
C ALA A 175 -6.52 -6.61 -18.83
N ASP A 176 -5.37 -7.26 -18.61
CA ASP A 176 -4.93 -8.43 -19.38
C ASP A 176 -5.12 -9.76 -18.64
N GLY A 177 -5.73 -9.69 -17.44
CA GLY A 177 -5.98 -10.84 -16.56
C GLY A 177 -4.87 -11.08 -15.53
N THR A 178 -3.77 -10.33 -15.59
CA THR A 178 -2.68 -10.34 -14.60
C THR A 178 -2.57 -9.00 -13.90
N ALA A 179 -2.64 -7.90 -14.63
CA ALA A 179 -2.63 -6.54 -14.11
C ALA A 179 -3.47 -5.60 -14.99
N ALA A 180 -3.60 -4.36 -14.57
CA ALA A 180 -4.17 -3.29 -15.37
C ALA A 180 -3.10 -2.24 -15.72
N TYR A 181 -3.09 -1.81 -16.98
CA TYR A 181 -2.14 -0.85 -17.54
C TYR A 181 -2.87 0.38 -18.05
N LEU A 182 -2.24 1.54 -18.03
CA LEU A 182 -2.69 2.67 -18.82
C LEU A 182 -2.74 2.26 -20.30
N LYS A 183 -3.70 2.78 -21.07
CA LYS A 183 -3.92 2.38 -22.46
C LYS A 183 -2.68 2.58 -23.35
N ASP A 184 -1.85 3.58 -23.05
CA ASP A 184 -0.57 3.83 -23.71
C ASP A 184 0.59 2.96 -23.19
N LYS A 185 0.32 2.08 -22.22
CA LYS A 185 1.28 1.20 -21.56
C LYS A 185 2.44 1.93 -20.87
N SER A 186 2.29 3.21 -20.56
CA SER A 186 3.33 4.00 -19.88
C SER A 186 3.51 3.62 -18.41
N ALA A 187 2.48 3.06 -17.76
CA ALA A 187 2.52 2.62 -16.37
C ALA A 187 1.51 1.50 -16.10
N LEU A 188 1.78 0.73 -15.04
CA LEU A 188 0.75 -0.03 -14.34
C LEU A 188 -0.26 0.95 -13.72
N ALA A 189 -1.54 0.60 -13.75
CA ALA A 189 -2.61 1.40 -13.19
C ALA A 189 -3.15 0.82 -11.88
N GLY A 190 -2.76 -0.41 -11.56
CA GLY A 190 -3.14 -1.18 -10.38
C GLY A 190 -3.24 -2.66 -10.71
N SER A 191 -3.63 -3.46 -9.72
CA SER A 191 -3.71 -4.91 -9.84
C SER A 191 -5.11 -5.38 -10.29
N THR A 192 -5.16 -6.61 -10.80
CA THR A 192 -6.40 -7.39 -11.00
C THR A 192 -6.44 -8.64 -10.11
N THR A 193 -5.51 -8.72 -9.14
CA THR A 193 -5.34 -9.84 -8.24
C THR A 193 -5.89 -9.52 -6.84
N ASN A 194 -6.71 -10.41 -6.30
CA ASN A 194 -7.25 -10.24 -4.94
C ASN A 194 -6.25 -10.72 -3.86
N ILE A 195 -6.48 -10.31 -2.61
CA ILE A 195 -5.59 -10.65 -1.48
C ILE A 195 -5.46 -12.16 -1.27
N ALA A 196 -6.54 -12.94 -1.41
CA ALA A 196 -6.47 -14.39 -1.24
C ALA A 196 -5.50 -15.02 -2.24
N LYS A 197 -5.48 -14.55 -3.49
CA LYS A 197 -4.52 -15.02 -4.49
C LYS A 197 -3.09 -14.59 -4.17
N MET A 198 -2.89 -13.41 -3.61
CA MET A 198 -1.55 -12.96 -3.16
C MET A 198 -1.00 -13.84 -2.03
N VAL A 199 -1.85 -14.32 -1.12
CA VAL A 199 -1.44 -15.33 -0.11
C VAL A 199 -0.91 -16.59 -0.78
N GLU A 200 -1.62 -17.16 -1.78
CA GLU A 200 -1.13 -18.31 -2.54
C GLU A 200 0.23 -18.03 -3.20
N ILE A 201 0.39 -16.83 -3.76
CA ILE A 201 1.61 -16.42 -4.47
C ILE A 201 2.80 -16.39 -3.50
N ILE A 202 2.67 -15.74 -2.34
CA ILE A 202 3.80 -15.65 -1.41
C ILE A 202 4.08 -16.98 -0.69
N VAL A 203 3.09 -17.86 -0.51
CA VAL A 203 3.33 -19.25 -0.08
C VAL A 203 4.15 -19.99 -1.12
N ARG A 204 3.84 -19.85 -2.40
CA ARG A 204 4.65 -20.40 -3.49
C ARG A 204 6.09 -19.85 -3.51
N TYR A 205 6.31 -18.61 -3.05
CA TYR A 205 7.64 -18.02 -2.86
C TYR A 205 8.39 -18.60 -1.64
N GLY A 206 7.75 -19.46 -0.86
CA GLY A 206 8.35 -20.15 0.30
C GLY A 206 8.09 -19.48 1.64
N VAL A 207 7.12 -18.56 1.73
CA VAL A 207 6.65 -18.04 3.02
C VAL A 207 5.79 -19.09 3.69
N PRO A 208 6.02 -19.43 4.98
CA PRO A 208 5.12 -20.31 5.72
C PRO A 208 3.67 -19.81 5.69
N LEU A 209 2.70 -20.72 5.53
CA LEU A 209 1.28 -20.39 5.33
C LEU A 209 0.74 -19.45 6.41
N GLU A 210 1.01 -19.74 7.69
CA GLU A 210 0.56 -18.92 8.81
C GLU A 210 1.11 -17.48 8.75
N LYS A 211 2.34 -17.31 8.28
CA LYS A 211 2.96 -15.99 8.11
C LYS A 211 2.40 -15.25 6.89
N ALA A 212 2.08 -15.98 5.82
CA ALA A 212 1.44 -15.40 4.65
C ALA A 212 0.02 -14.89 4.99
N ILE A 213 -0.74 -15.67 5.75
CA ILE A 213 -2.06 -15.27 6.26
C ILE A 213 -1.93 -14.06 7.19
N TYR A 214 -0.92 -14.04 8.06
CA TYR A 214 -0.68 -12.91 8.96
C TYR A 214 -0.48 -11.59 8.20
N CYS A 215 0.30 -11.60 7.11
CA CYS A 215 0.49 -10.40 6.27
C CYS A 215 -0.82 -9.86 5.66
N ALA A 216 -1.82 -10.73 5.45
CA ALA A 216 -3.11 -10.40 4.87
C ALA A 216 -4.19 -10.04 5.92
N THR A 217 -3.98 -10.37 7.19
CA THR A 217 -5.02 -10.29 8.24
C THR A 217 -4.57 -9.52 9.48
N GLU A 218 -3.62 -10.03 10.23
CA GLU A 218 -3.21 -9.44 11.51
C GLU A 218 -2.32 -8.20 11.33
N SER A 219 -1.38 -8.24 10.39
CA SER A 219 -0.48 -7.11 10.15
C SER A 219 -1.25 -5.81 9.83
N PRO A 220 -2.21 -5.78 8.87
CA PRO A 220 -3.00 -4.58 8.62
C PRO A 220 -3.86 -4.16 9.81
N ARG A 221 -4.41 -5.11 10.59
CA ARG A 221 -5.18 -4.78 11.78
C ARG A 221 -4.33 -4.16 12.87
N LYS A 222 -3.15 -4.72 13.13
CA LYS A 222 -2.17 -4.14 14.09
C LYS A 222 -1.73 -2.75 13.67
N TYR A 223 -1.48 -2.54 12.38
CA TYR A 223 -1.14 -1.22 11.86
C TYR A 223 -2.23 -0.19 12.13
N LEU A 224 -3.49 -0.58 11.94
CA LEU A 224 -4.66 0.29 12.14
C LEU A 224 -5.12 0.36 13.60
N GLY A 225 -4.51 -0.40 14.53
CA GLY A 225 -4.96 -0.48 15.91
C GLY A 225 -6.34 -1.14 16.07
N LEU A 226 -6.72 -2.01 15.13
CA LEU A 226 -8.00 -2.72 15.15
C LEU A 226 -7.88 -4.02 15.96
N GLU A 227 -8.99 -4.43 16.57
CA GLU A 227 -9.08 -5.73 17.22
C GLU A 227 -8.79 -6.88 16.24
N ILE A 228 -8.03 -7.88 16.70
CA ILE A 228 -7.78 -9.10 15.94
C ILE A 228 -8.86 -10.11 16.33
N PRO A 229 -9.81 -10.45 15.43
CA PRO A 229 -10.87 -11.38 15.74
C PRO A 229 -10.29 -12.78 15.94
N ALA A 230 -10.84 -13.50 16.91
CA ALA A 230 -10.51 -14.89 17.16
C ALA A 230 -11.64 -15.81 16.69
N LEU A 231 -11.31 -17.04 16.30
CA LEU A 231 -12.31 -18.08 16.06
C LEU A 231 -12.73 -18.68 17.41
N SER A 232 -13.52 -17.94 18.16
CA SER A 232 -13.97 -18.31 19.50
C SER A 232 -15.41 -17.85 19.76
N VAL A 233 -16.01 -18.38 20.82
CA VAL A 233 -17.38 -17.99 21.22
C VAL A 233 -17.46 -16.50 21.52
N GLY A 234 -18.44 -15.83 20.92
CA GLY A 234 -18.67 -14.38 21.04
C GLY A 234 -18.21 -13.58 19.84
N TYR A 235 -17.43 -14.16 18.92
CA TYR A 235 -17.05 -13.53 17.66
C TYR A 235 -17.93 -13.94 16.49
N ASP A 236 -18.04 -13.10 15.48
CA ASP A 236 -18.70 -13.43 14.22
C ASP A 236 -17.96 -14.62 13.55
N ALA A 237 -18.72 -15.66 13.19
CA ALA A 237 -18.18 -16.82 12.47
C ALA A 237 -17.98 -16.46 10.98
N SER A 238 -17.08 -15.51 10.72
CA SER A 238 -16.65 -15.09 9.39
C SER A 238 -15.20 -15.47 9.19
N PHE A 239 -14.95 -16.50 8.38
CA PHE A 239 -13.61 -17.05 8.15
C PHE A 239 -13.52 -17.76 6.81
N ASN A 240 -12.29 -17.95 6.34
CA ASN A 240 -11.96 -18.77 5.17
C ASN A 240 -11.30 -20.07 5.60
N VAL A 241 -11.59 -21.17 4.88
CA VAL A 241 -10.82 -22.42 4.93
C VAL A 241 -9.85 -22.38 3.77
N VAL A 242 -8.59 -22.68 4.05
CA VAL A 242 -7.51 -22.67 3.03
C VAL A 242 -6.80 -24.03 3.00
N ASP A 243 -6.30 -24.42 1.82
CA ASP A 243 -5.41 -25.58 1.67
C ASP A 243 -3.96 -25.25 2.07
N GLU A 244 -3.07 -26.23 2.03
CA GLU A 244 -1.64 -26.09 2.36
C GLU A 244 -0.90 -25.06 1.49
N ARG A 245 -1.45 -24.72 0.31
CA ARG A 245 -0.89 -23.74 -0.62
C ARG A 245 -1.47 -22.33 -0.42
N GLY A 246 -2.38 -22.19 0.57
CA GLY A 246 -3.05 -20.92 0.85
C GLY A 246 -4.27 -20.63 -0.03
N LYS A 247 -4.67 -21.60 -0.88
CA LYS A 247 -5.87 -21.45 -1.72
C LYS A 247 -7.13 -21.54 -0.86
N VAL A 248 -8.01 -20.56 -0.97
CA VAL A 248 -9.31 -20.57 -0.33
C VAL A 248 -10.18 -21.68 -0.93
N THR A 249 -10.67 -22.59 -0.09
CA THR A 249 -11.53 -23.72 -0.46
C THR A 249 -12.96 -23.54 0.00
N GLU A 250 -13.16 -22.80 1.11
CA GLU A 250 -14.48 -22.48 1.64
C GLU A 250 -14.47 -21.07 2.24
N VAL A 251 -15.61 -20.39 2.16
CA VAL A 251 -15.83 -19.07 2.76
C VAL A 251 -17.08 -19.12 3.63
N TYR A 252 -16.95 -18.69 4.87
CA TYR A 252 -18.07 -18.52 5.80
C TYR A 252 -18.25 -17.05 6.13
N SER A 253 -19.48 -16.57 6.05
CA SER A 253 -19.87 -15.23 6.46
C SER A 253 -20.99 -15.32 7.49
N LYS A 254 -20.73 -14.86 8.71
CA LYS A 254 -21.67 -14.90 9.86
C LYS A 254 -22.29 -16.30 10.05
N GLY A 255 -21.43 -17.32 10.01
CA GLY A 255 -21.82 -18.71 10.18
C GLY A 255 -22.47 -19.39 8.98
N LYS A 256 -22.66 -18.71 7.87
CA LYS A 256 -23.19 -19.29 6.63
C LYS A 256 -22.08 -19.55 5.63
N LYS A 257 -22.02 -20.77 5.09
CA LYS A 257 -21.14 -21.09 3.97
C LYS A 257 -21.63 -20.34 2.72
N VAL A 258 -20.72 -19.59 2.07
CA VAL A 258 -21.01 -18.79 0.86
C VAL A 258 -20.18 -19.23 -0.34
N LEU A 259 -19.14 -20.05 -0.15
CA LEU A 259 -18.32 -20.73 -1.15
C LEU A 259 -17.97 -22.14 -0.65
#